data_baa2032676faf3f1e0b7a5817f0db923
#
_entry.id   baa2032676faf3f1e0b7a5817f0db923
#
_cell.length_a   1.000
_cell.length_b   1.000
_cell.length_c   1.000
_cell.angle_alpha   90.00
_cell.angle_beta   90.00
_cell.angle_gamma   90.00
#
_symmetry.space_group_name_H-M   'P 1'
#
loop_
_entity.id
_entity.type
_entity.pdbx_description
1 polymer ?
#
loop_
_entity_poly.entity_id
_entity_poly.type
_entity_poly.pdbx_seq_one_letter_code
_entity_poly.pdbx_strand_id
1 'polypeptide(L)'
;MDTSKPRLDRRIVRSRNAILSAFERLLMEKPLADITVSAIAREANVDRKTFYVHFGTVDGLLDAIAVDVVEMIVDSVEKTLASMDGDTNERALGAAATFFKTVNEALCNNLVLNRQLIENIPLDDFMARLRAPLEHEIAERDLLPQGLKDEMFDYY
;
A
#
# COMPACT_ATOMS: atom_id res chain seq x y z
N MET A 1 -26.66 -14.50 -1.49
CA MET A 1 -26.35 -13.91 -0.18
C MET A 1 -25.46 -12.70 -0.45
N ASP A 2 -26.02 -11.53 -0.20
CA ASP A 2 -25.39 -10.23 -0.51
C ASP A 2 -24.32 -9.92 0.57
N THR A 3 -23.05 -10.14 0.25
CA THR A 3 -21.92 -9.71 1.09
C THR A 3 -21.53 -8.29 0.72
N SER A 4 -22.43 -7.33 0.98
CA SER A 4 -22.08 -5.93 0.91
C SER A 4 -21.02 -5.63 1.99
N LYS A 5 -19.77 -5.37 1.57
CA LYS A 5 -18.75 -4.72 2.43
C LYS A 5 -19.45 -3.56 3.16
N PRO A 6 -19.30 -3.41 4.50
CA PRO A 6 -19.94 -2.32 5.22
C PRO A 6 -19.52 -1.00 4.55
N ARG A 7 -20.52 -0.20 4.17
CA ARG A 7 -20.29 1.13 3.59
C ARG A 7 -19.53 1.94 4.63
N LEU A 8 -18.23 2.06 4.44
CA LEU A 8 -17.38 2.95 5.25
C LEU A 8 -18.03 4.33 5.25
N ASP A 9 -18.27 4.85 6.45
CA ASP A 9 -18.84 6.18 6.62
C ASP A 9 -18.00 7.17 5.82
N ARG A 10 -18.61 7.97 4.97
CA ARG A 10 -17.93 8.99 4.13
C ARG A 10 -17.04 9.93 4.94
N ARG A 11 -17.35 10.12 6.22
CA ARG A 11 -16.52 10.92 7.15
C ARG A 11 -15.20 10.21 7.45
N ILE A 12 -15.22 8.88 7.65
CA ILE A 12 -14.04 8.06 7.90
C ILE A 12 -13.10 8.12 6.69
N VAL A 13 -13.63 7.90 5.48
CA VAL A 13 -12.84 7.98 4.25
C VAL A 13 -12.27 9.38 4.04
N ARG A 14 -13.07 10.42 4.25
CA ARG A 14 -12.61 11.81 4.08
C ARG A 14 -11.48 12.16 5.06
N SER A 15 -11.62 11.82 6.33
CA SER A 15 -10.59 12.11 7.35
C SER A 15 -9.32 11.30 7.09
N ARG A 16 -9.42 10.01 6.68
CA ARG A 16 -8.27 9.19 6.30
C ARG A 16 -7.49 9.84 5.14
N ASN A 17 -8.17 10.22 4.07
CA ASN A 17 -7.54 10.84 2.91
C ASN A 17 -6.93 12.23 3.24
N ALA A 18 -7.58 13.02 4.09
CA ALA A 18 -7.04 14.30 4.56
C ALA A 18 -5.73 14.11 5.33
N ILE A 19 -5.65 13.09 6.18
CA ILE A 19 -4.43 12.75 6.94
C ILE A 19 -3.31 12.31 6.00
N LEU A 20 -3.58 11.42 5.04
CA LEU A 20 -2.59 10.96 4.06
C LEU A 20 -2.05 12.13 3.24
N SER A 21 -2.92 12.99 2.68
CA SER A 21 -2.50 14.16 1.91
C SER A 21 -1.72 15.19 2.76
N ALA A 22 -2.04 15.32 4.04
CA ALA A 22 -1.28 16.18 4.96
C ALA A 22 0.12 15.61 5.24
N PHE A 23 0.22 14.30 5.43
CA PHE A 23 1.50 13.61 5.60
C PHE A 23 2.40 13.78 4.37
N GLU A 24 1.86 13.60 3.17
CA GLU A 24 2.58 13.81 1.91
C GLU A 24 3.14 15.25 1.80
N ARG A 25 2.33 16.26 2.12
CA ARG A 25 2.80 17.67 2.12
C ARG A 25 3.92 17.91 3.10
N LEU A 26 3.80 17.38 4.33
CA LEU A 26 4.83 17.52 5.35
C LEU A 26 6.14 16.83 4.97
N LEU A 27 6.08 15.67 4.30
CA LEU A 27 7.27 14.99 3.78
C LEU A 27 8.01 15.78 2.70
N MET A 28 7.31 16.64 1.95
CA MET A 28 7.96 17.55 1.00
C MET A 28 8.69 18.71 1.69
N GLU A 29 8.32 19.04 2.92
CA GLU A 29 8.86 20.19 3.64
C GLU A 29 9.96 19.84 4.65
N LYS A 30 9.94 18.61 5.19
CA LYS A 30 10.84 18.20 6.27
C LYS A 30 11.06 16.68 6.32
N PRO A 31 12.19 16.23 6.92
CA PRO A 31 12.49 14.81 7.11
C PRO A 31 11.40 14.08 7.89
N LEU A 32 11.23 12.80 7.60
CA LEU A 32 10.25 11.91 8.26
C LEU A 32 10.41 11.93 9.80
N ALA A 33 11.65 11.95 10.31
CA ALA A 33 11.95 11.98 11.73
C ALA A 33 11.35 13.20 12.47
N ASP A 34 11.10 14.29 11.76
CA ASP A 34 10.54 15.55 12.32
C ASP A 34 9.02 15.63 12.15
N ILE A 35 8.40 14.61 11.55
CA ILE A 35 6.95 14.57 11.35
C ILE A 35 6.28 13.95 12.57
N THR A 36 5.43 14.73 13.22
CA THR A 36 4.69 14.29 14.41
C THR A 36 3.20 14.16 14.13
N VAL A 37 2.51 13.32 14.91
CA VAL A 37 1.04 13.19 14.86
C VAL A 37 0.36 14.56 14.99
N SER A 38 0.89 15.43 15.85
CA SER A 38 0.34 16.79 16.05
C SER A 38 0.50 17.67 14.81
N ALA A 39 1.60 17.54 14.08
CA ALA A 39 1.82 18.27 12.84
C ALA A 39 0.87 17.77 11.74
N ILE A 40 0.75 16.46 11.59
CA ILE A 40 -0.14 15.85 10.61
C ILE A 40 -1.61 16.21 10.89
N ALA A 41 -2.07 16.06 12.13
CA ALA A 41 -3.45 16.36 12.50
C ALA A 41 -3.80 17.85 12.26
N ARG A 42 -2.89 18.76 12.58
CA ARG A 42 -3.04 20.20 12.31
C ARG A 42 -3.11 20.47 10.81
N GLU A 43 -2.21 19.92 10.03
CA GLU A 43 -2.15 20.08 8.57
C GLU A 43 -3.38 19.48 7.87
N ALA A 44 -3.88 18.35 8.37
CA ALA A 44 -5.10 17.69 7.89
C ALA A 44 -6.40 18.36 8.36
N ASN A 45 -6.32 19.33 9.26
CA ASN A 45 -7.46 19.96 9.95
C ASN A 45 -8.40 18.93 10.61
N VAL A 46 -7.79 17.99 11.36
CA VAL A 46 -8.49 16.97 12.15
C VAL A 46 -8.00 16.96 13.58
N ASP A 47 -8.81 16.40 14.49
CA ASP A 47 -8.37 16.15 15.87
C ASP A 47 -7.33 15.04 15.92
N ARG A 48 -6.36 15.15 16.84
CA ARG A 48 -5.39 14.06 17.11
C ARG A 48 -6.07 12.73 17.41
N LYS A 49 -7.22 12.73 18.09
CA LYS A 49 -8.01 11.54 18.35
C LYS A 49 -8.43 10.86 17.03
N THR A 50 -8.82 11.64 16.03
CA THR A 50 -9.16 11.13 14.69
C THR A 50 -7.95 10.46 14.04
N PHE A 51 -6.76 11.06 14.14
CA PHE A 51 -5.53 10.43 13.66
C PHE A 51 -5.27 9.08 14.34
N TYR A 52 -5.34 9.04 15.69
CA TYR A 52 -5.11 7.82 16.45
C TYR A 52 -6.12 6.71 16.14
N VAL A 53 -7.36 7.05 15.83
CA VAL A 53 -8.38 6.07 15.42
C VAL A 53 -8.04 5.45 14.06
N HIS A 54 -7.44 6.22 13.12
CA HIS A 54 -7.10 5.72 11.80
C HIS A 54 -5.79 4.93 11.77
N PHE A 55 -4.76 5.42 12.45
CA PHE A 55 -3.38 4.98 12.23
C PHE A 55 -2.60 4.63 13.49
N GLY A 56 -3.07 5.05 14.66
CA GLY A 56 -2.36 4.85 15.93
C GLY A 56 -1.07 5.66 16.05
N THR A 57 -0.13 5.50 15.14
CA THR A 57 1.18 6.15 15.14
C THR A 57 1.56 6.63 13.73
N VAL A 58 2.68 7.37 13.60
CA VAL A 58 3.24 7.70 12.27
C VAL A 58 3.72 6.43 11.57
N ASP A 59 4.28 5.48 12.30
CA ASP A 59 4.63 4.15 11.77
C ASP A 59 3.39 3.40 11.27
N GLY A 60 2.30 3.36 12.04
CA GLY A 60 1.04 2.77 11.60
C GLY A 60 0.44 3.44 10.36
N LEU A 61 0.74 4.74 10.14
CA LEU A 61 0.38 5.42 8.90
C LEU A 61 1.23 4.91 7.72
N LEU A 62 2.53 4.69 7.93
CA LEU A 62 3.41 4.09 6.92
C LEU A 62 2.98 2.65 6.58
N ASP A 63 2.60 1.86 7.59
CA ASP A 63 2.09 0.51 7.39
C ASP A 63 0.78 0.53 6.58
N ALA A 64 -0.12 1.47 6.86
CA ALA A 64 -1.35 1.64 6.09
C ALA A 64 -1.09 2.05 4.63
N ILE A 65 -0.07 2.86 4.37
CA ILE A 65 0.36 3.19 2.99
C ILE A 65 0.90 1.93 2.29
N ALA A 66 1.69 1.11 2.99
CA ALA A 66 2.21 -0.13 2.43
C ALA A 66 1.07 -1.11 2.05
N VAL A 67 0.05 -1.24 2.90
CA VAL A 67 -1.16 -2.03 2.60
C VAL A 67 -1.86 -1.50 1.35
N ASP A 68 -2.12 -0.19 1.27
CA ASP A 68 -2.80 0.41 0.11
C ASP A 68 -2.02 0.18 -1.20
N VAL A 69 -0.68 0.25 -1.16
CA VAL A 69 0.19 0.00 -2.33
C VAL A 69 0.10 -1.47 -2.76
N VAL A 70 0.18 -2.40 -1.81
CA VAL A 70 0.08 -3.83 -2.09
C VAL A 70 -1.29 -4.18 -2.67
N GLU A 71 -2.38 -3.72 -2.05
CA GLU A 71 -3.74 -3.94 -2.56
C GLU A 71 -3.90 -3.43 -4.00
N MET A 72 -3.38 -2.23 -4.29
CA MET A 72 -3.44 -1.65 -5.65
C MET A 72 -2.69 -2.51 -6.67
N ILE A 73 -1.51 -3.02 -6.33
CA ILE A 73 -0.69 -3.86 -7.21
C ILE A 73 -1.41 -5.20 -7.45
N VAL A 74 -1.85 -5.84 -6.39
CA VAL A 74 -2.53 -7.14 -6.45
C VAL A 74 -3.83 -7.04 -7.24
N ASP A 75 -4.66 -6.02 -7.01
CA ASP A 75 -5.89 -5.74 -7.77
C ASP A 75 -5.61 -5.59 -9.27
N SER A 76 -4.52 -4.91 -9.63
CA SER A 76 -4.14 -4.73 -11.04
C SER A 76 -3.72 -6.04 -11.71
N VAL A 77 -2.95 -6.87 -11.00
CA VAL A 77 -2.52 -8.20 -11.46
C VAL A 77 -3.72 -9.13 -11.60
N GLU A 78 -4.59 -9.19 -10.60
CA GLU A 78 -5.79 -10.02 -10.61
C GLU A 78 -6.72 -9.69 -11.79
N LYS A 79 -6.98 -8.41 -12.03
CA LYS A 79 -7.77 -7.94 -13.16
C LYS A 79 -7.15 -8.34 -14.51
N THR A 80 -5.82 -8.28 -14.61
CA THR A 80 -5.11 -8.70 -15.81
C THR A 80 -5.27 -10.20 -16.03
N LEU A 81 -5.04 -11.01 -15.00
CA LEU A 81 -5.19 -12.47 -15.06
C LEU A 81 -6.62 -12.89 -15.42
N ALA A 82 -7.63 -12.19 -14.89
CA ALA A 82 -9.04 -12.45 -15.19
C ALA A 82 -9.43 -12.09 -16.62
N SER A 83 -8.71 -11.15 -17.27
CA SER A 83 -8.99 -10.70 -18.64
C SER A 83 -8.21 -11.46 -19.72
N MET A 84 -7.25 -12.31 -19.34
CA MET A 84 -6.39 -13.03 -20.27
C MET A 84 -6.93 -14.43 -20.54
N ASP A 85 -7.21 -14.72 -21.83
CA ASP A 85 -7.38 -16.05 -22.37
C ASP A 85 -6.03 -16.50 -22.94
N GLY A 86 -5.39 -17.49 -22.32
CA GLY A 86 -4.09 -17.97 -22.77
C GLY A 86 -3.57 -19.11 -21.93
N ASP A 87 -2.42 -19.65 -22.35
CA ASP A 87 -1.74 -20.67 -21.58
C ASP A 87 -1.12 -20.09 -20.29
N THR A 88 -0.59 -20.97 -19.44
CA THR A 88 0.01 -20.58 -18.16
C THR A 88 1.18 -19.59 -18.33
N ASN A 89 1.99 -19.73 -19.39
CA ASN A 89 3.15 -18.88 -19.62
C ASN A 89 2.74 -17.47 -20.08
N GLU A 90 1.75 -17.37 -20.96
CA GLU A 90 1.22 -16.07 -21.40
C GLU A 90 0.60 -15.31 -20.23
N ARG A 91 -0.18 -15.99 -19.40
CA ARG A 91 -0.77 -15.41 -18.19
C ARG A 91 0.28 -14.96 -17.19
N ALA A 92 1.32 -15.76 -16.94
CA ALA A 92 2.42 -15.39 -16.04
C ALA A 92 3.19 -14.17 -16.55
N LEU A 93 3.47 -14.11 -17.86
CA LEU A 93 4.13 -12.95 -18.47
C LEU A 93 3.28 -11.69 -18.38
N GLY A 94 1.97 -11.80 -18.62
CA GLY A 94 1.02 -10.68 -18.48
C GLY A 94 0.92 -10.17 -17.05
N ALA A 95 0.86 -11.09 -16.08
CA ALA A 95 0.88 -10.74 -14.66
C ALA A 95 2.16 -10.01 -14.27
N ALA A 96 3.33 -10.51 -14.66
CA ALA A 96 4.62 -9.89 -14.41
C ALA A 96 4.71 -8.48 -15.05
N ALA A 97 4.32 -8.35 -16.32
CA ALA A 97 4.31 -7.06 -17.01
C ALA A 97 3.39 -6.04 -16.31
N THR A 98 2.20 -6.48 -15.87
CA THR A 98 1.28 -5.61 -15.12
C THR A 98 1.84 -5.23 -13.77
N PHE A 99 2.44 -6.17 -13.03
CA PHE A 99 3.11 -5.90 -11.77
C PHE A 99 4.16 -4.78 -11.92
N PHE A 100 5.12 -4.95 -12.84
CA PHE A 100 6.16 -3.96 -13.07
C PHE A 100 5.61 -2.61 -13.53
N LYS A 101 4.60 -2.61 -14.40
CA LYS A 101 3.92 -1.39 -14.84
C LYS A 101 3.28 -0.67 -13.66
N THR A 102 2.51 -1.37 -12.83
CA THR A 102 1.80 -0.77 -11.69
C THR A 102 2.76 -0.23 -10.63
N VAL A 103 3.85 -0.98 -10.34
CA VAL A 103 4.93 -0.51 -9.45
C VAL A 103 5.58 0.75 -10.00
N ASN A 104 5.92 0.77 -11.30
CA ASN A 104 6.51 1.94 -11.93
C ASN A 104 5.57 3.15 -11.90
N GLU A 105 4.29 2.96 -12.18
CA GLU A 105 3.28 4.03 -12.11
C GLU A 105 3.14 4.55 -10.66
N ALA A 106 3.10 3.67 -9.66
CA ALA A 106 3.07 4.05 -8.25
C ALA A 106 4.29 4.90 -7.86
N LEU A 107 5.48 4.49 -8.31
CA LEU A 107 6.73 5.22 -8.05
C LEU A 107 6.78 6.57 -8.80
N CYS A 108 6.27 6.63 -10.04
CA CYS A 108 6.32 7.83 -10.87
C CYS A 108 5.23 8.86 -10.54
N ASN A 109 4.07 8.43 -10.05
CA ASN A 109 2.94 9.33 -9.79
C ASN A 109 3.21 10.35 -8.67
N ASN A 110 4.13 10.05 -7.75
CA ASN A 110 4.55 10.99 -6.72
C ASN A 110 6.06 10.87 -6.44
N LEU A 111 6.87 11.26 -7.43
CA LEU A 111 8.34 11.15 -7.38
C LEU A 111 8.95 11.84 -6.15
N VAL A 112 8.40 12.97 -5.72
CA VAL A 112 8.93 13.72 -4.57
C VAL A 112 8.67 12.95 -3.27
N LEU A 113 7.45 12.45 -3.07
CA LEU A 113 7.09 11.64 -1.92
C LEU A 113 7.91 10.35 -1.87
N ASN A 114 7.96 9.63 -2.98
CA ASN A 114 8.66 8.35 -3.06
C ASN A 114 10.17 8.52 -2.82
N ARG A 115 10.75 9.59 -3.36
CA ARG A 115 12.14 9.95 -3.07
C ARG A 115 12.36 10.19 -1.58
N GLN A 116 11.49 10.99 -0.94
CA GLN A 116 11.59 11.27 0.50
C GLN A 116 11.42 10.00 1.35
N LEU A 117 10.52 9.09 0.97
CA LEU A 117 10.36 7.81 1.65
C LEU A 117 11.63 6.95 1.50
N ILE A 118 12.17 6.81 0.29
CA ILE A 118 13.38 6.03 0.02
C ILE A 118 14.61 6.63 0.72
N GLU A 119 14.75 7.95 0.76
CA GLU A 119 15.87 8.63 1.43
C GLU A 119 15.79 8.54 2.97
N ASN A 120 14.59 8.40 3.54
CA ASN A 120 14.38 8.46 4.99
C ASN A 120 14.04 7.09 5.62
N ILE A 121 13.68 6.08 4.83
CA ILE A 121 13.36 4.73 5.32
C ILE A 121 14.41 3.77 4.75
N PRO A 122 15.16 3.03 5.60
CA PRO A 122 16.03 1.96 5.15
C PRO A 122 15.28 0.97 4.25
N LEU A 123 15.91 0.50 3.18
CA LEU A 123 15.28 -0.39 2.21
C LEU A 123 14.71 -1.66 2.87
N ASP A 124 15.46 -2.21 3.83
CA ASP A 124 15.02 -3.42 4.56
C ASP A 124 13.74 -3.17 5.36
N ASP A 125 13.62 -2.01 6.02
CA ASP A 125 12.41 -1.63 6.76
C ASP A 125 11.22 -1.40 5.81
N PHE A 126 11.48 -0.80 4.64
CA PHE A 126 10.46 -0.62 3.61
C PHE A 126 9.97 -1.97 3.06
N MET A 127 10.89 -2.87 2.72
CA MET A 127 10.55 -4.21 2.24
C MET A 127 9.81 -5.04 3.29
N ALA A 128 10.22 -4.93 4.57
CA ALA A 128 9.53 -5.61 5.67
C ALA A 128 8.07 -5.17 5.82
N ARG A 129 7.76 -3.87 5.60
CA ARG A 129 6.39 -3.34 5.65
C ARG A 129 5.51 -3.86 4.51
N LEU A 130 6.08 -4.13 3.34
CA LEU A 130 5.34 -4.67 2.19
C LEU A 130 5.10 -6.18 2.31
N ARG A 131 5.98 -6.90 3.00
CA ARG A 131 5.98 -8.37 3.06
C ARG A 131 4.67 -8.93 3.62
N ALA A 132 4.31 -8.56 4.84
CA ALA A 132 3.13 -9.11 5.51
C ALA A 132 1.81 -8.82 4.76
N PRO A 133 1.54 -7.59 4.27
CA PRO A 133 0.39 -7.33 3.42
C PRO A 133 0.40 -8.15 2.13
N LEU A 134 1.57 -8.31 1.49
CA LEU A 134 1.68 -9.08 0.25
C LEU A 134 1.41 -10.57 0.47
N GLU A 135 1.97 -11.16 1.52
CA GLU A 135 1.70 -12.54 1.93
C GLU A 135 0.20 -12.76 2.18
N HIS A 136 -0.43 -11.82 2.88
CA HIS A 136 -1.87 -11.86 3.17
C HIS A 136 -2.71 -11.84 1.89
N GLU A 137 -2.46 -10.89 0.98
CA GLU A 137 -3.22 -10.74 -0.27
C GLU A 137 -3.03 -11.94 -1.20
N ILE A 138 -1.81 -12.47 -1.31
CA ILE A 138 -1.52 -13.68 -2.11
C ILE A 138 -2.26 -14.90 -1.54
N ALA A 139 -2.30 -15.04 -0.22
CA ALA A 139 -2.98 -16.16 0.44
C ALA A 139 -4.50 -16.08 0.27
N GLU A 140 -5.10 -14.90 0.52
CA GLU A 140 -6.54 -14.69 0.46
C GLU A 140 -7.11 -14.81 -0.96
N ARG A 141 -6.37 -14.38 -1.96
CA ARG A 141 -6.83 -14.36 -3.36
C ARG A 141 -6.39 -15.57 -4.20
N ASP A 142 -5.65 -16.51 -3.59
CA ASP A 142 -5.15 -17.71 -4.27
C ASP A 142 -4.42 -17.44 -5.60
N LEU A 143 -3.62 -16.37 -5.64
CA LEU A 143 -2.98 -15.85 -6.85
C LEU A 143 -1.82 -16.72 -7.35
N LEU A 144 -1.23 -17.55 -6.49
CA LEU A 144 -0.09 -18.39 -6.81
C LEU A 144 -0.40 -19.88 -6.64
N PRO A 145 0.08 -20.75 -7.54
CA PRO A 145 0.08 -22.19 -7.33
C PRO A 145 0.75 -22.57 -6.00
N GLN A 146 0.22 -23.58 -5.32
CA GLN A 146 0.69 -24.04 -4.00
C GLN A 146 2.21 -24.24 -3.93
N GLY A 147 2.81 -24.87 -4.94
CA GLY A 147 4.25 -25.12 -4.96
C GLY A 147 5.12 -23.86 -5.07
N LEU A 148 4.60 -22.77 -5.63
CA LEU A 148 5.29 -21.47 -5.68
C LEU A 148 5.12 -20.67 -4.39
N LYS A 149 4.02 -20.87 -3.66
CA LYS A 149 3.82 -20.28 -2.34
C LYS A 149 4.87 -20.79 -1.34
N ASP A 150 5.07 -22.12 -1.31
CA ASP A 150 6.02 -22.76 -0.41
C ASP A 150 7.46 -22.29 -0.69
N GLU A 151 7.87 -22.19 -1.97
CA GLU A 151 9.20 -21.71 -2.34
C GLU A 151 9.42 -20.20 -2.06
N MET A 152 8.39 -19.38 -2.14
CA MET A 152 8.52 -17.93 -1.97
C MET A 152 8.61 -17.52 -0.50
N PHE A 153 8.02 -18.29 0.41
CA PHE A 153 7.94 -17.96 1.83
C PHE A 153 8.91 -18.76 2.72
N ASP A 154 9.50 -19.85 2.22
CA ASP A 154 10.49 -20.67 2.98
C ASP A 154 11.95 -20.14 2.91
N TYR A 155 12.23 -19.10 2.12
CA TYR A 155 13.59 -18.62 1.88
C TYR A 155 14.06 -17.46 2.80
N TYR A 156 13.26 -17.07 3.83
CA TYR A 156 13.69 -16.02 4.77
C TYR A 156 13.31 -16.38 6.21
#